data_a4abf9e850801d15406dfad4e74695e2
#
_entry.id   a4abf9e850801d15406dfad4e74695e2
#
_cell.length_a   1.000
_cell.length_b   1.000
_cell.length_c   1.000
_cell.angle_alpha   90.00
_cell.angle_beta   90.00
_cell.angle_gamma   90.00
#
_symmetry.space_group_name_H-M   'P 1'
#
loop_
_entity.id
_entity.type
_entity.pdbx_description
1 polymer ?
#
loop_
_entity_poly.entity_id
_entity_poly.type
_entity_poly.pdbx_seq_one_letter_code
_entity_poly.pdbx_strand_id
1 'polypeptide(L)'
;MTMPQTFLLSLFLFLLSLPMQAQREGFSVSPVPDAVFQRMKGKSYKSGCTVPRSELRYVRVLHHTLEGKVKHGEIVCHRRIANDLLEIFQELFRARYPIAQIRLIDDFDADDTRSMEANNTSCFNFRRVKGSRSLSKHALGLAIDINPLFNPHVSQGGARVNPAAGRAYADRRKNFPHKLTASDFCVKLFKAHGFRWGGNWRHSKDYQHFEK
;
A
#
# COMPACT_ATOMS: atom_id res chain seq x y z
N MET A 1 -33.58 43.80 -40.80
CA MET A 1 -32.83 44.14 -39.57
C MET A 1 -32.57 42.83 -38.83
N THR A 2 -31.41 42.30 -39.03
CA THR A 2 -30.94 41.03 -38.47
C THR A 2 -30.02 41.34 -37.29
N MET A 3 -30.35 40.92 -36.07
CA MET A 3 -29.49 40.98 -34.91
C MET A 3 -28.53 39.76 -34.89
N PRO A 4 -27.26 39.91 -34.48
CA PRO A 4 -26.30 38.83 -34.50
C PRO A 4 -26.39 37.98 -33.23
N GLN A 5 -26.43 36.65 -33.45
CA GLN A 5 -26.15 35.63 -32.42
C GLN A 5 -24.62 35.54 -32.23
N THR A 6 -24.11 36.14 -31.19
CA THR A 6 -22.77 35.83 -30.65
C THR A 6 -22.74 36.22 -29.19
N PHE A 7 -22.91 35.27 -28.30
CA PHE A 7 -22.44 35.32 -26.88
C PHE A 7 -22.98 34.09 -26.12
N LEU A 8 -22.35 32.92 -26.31
CA LEU A 8 -22.57 31.78 -25.41
C LEU A 8 -21.51 30.68 -25.65
N LEU A 9 -20.23 31.04 -25.63
CA LEU A 9 -19.17 30.01 -25.75
C LEU A 9 -17.98 30.22 -24.79
N SER A 10 -18.11 30.99 -23.73
CA SER A 10 -16.95 31.28 -22.85
C SER A 10 -17.08 30.80 -21.42
N LEU A 11 -18.15 30.08 -21.03
CA LEU A 11 -18.37 29.68 -19.63
C LEU A 11 -18.14 28.19 -19.35
N PHE A 12 -17.67 27.39 -20.30
CA PHE A 12 -17.54 25.94 -20.09
C PHE A 12 -16.10 25.45 -19.86
N LEU A 13 -15.09 26.34 -19.91
CA LEU A 13 -13.68 25.93 -19.76
C LEU A 13 -13.08 26.14 -18.35
N PHE A 14 -13.83 26.66 -17.38
CA PHE A 14 -13.27 26.98 -16.04
C PHE A 14 -13.56 25.93 -14.95
N LEU A 15 -14.32 24.87 -15.25
CA LEU A 15 -14.76 23.90 -14.25
C LEU A 15 -13.95 22.59 -14.20
N LEU A 16 -12.95 22.42 -15.06
CA LEU A 16 -12.17 21.18 -15.14
C LEU A 16 -10.77 21.23 -14.51
N SER A 17 -10.29 22.37 -14.05
CA SER A 17 -8.93 22.49 -13.51
C SER A 17 -8.81 22.40 -11.98
N LEU A 18 -9.90 22.56 -11.24
CA LEU A 18 -9.90 22.52 -9.77
C LEU A 18 -9.68 21.15 -9.11
N PRO A 19 -10.10 20.00 -9.66
CA PRO A 19 -9.89 18.73 -8.97
C PRO A 19 -8.45 18.19 -9.06
N MET A 20 -7.66 18.61 -10.04
CA MET A 20 -6.30 18.05 -10.26
C MET A 20 -5.25 18.63 -9.31
N GLN A 21 -5.41 19.85 -8.84
CA GLN A 21 -4.50 20.48 -7.89
C GLN A 21 -4.70 19.99 -6.46
N ALA A 22 -5.96 19.86 -6.03
CA ALA A 22 -6.32 19.27 -4.73
C ALA A 22 -5.89 17.80 -4.59
N GLN A 23 -5.88 17.05 -5.71
CA GLN A 23 -5.40 15.66 -5.73
C GLN A 23 -3.88 15.54 -5.53
N ARG A 24 -3.09 16.60 -5.78
CA ARG A 24 -1.64 16.60 -5.56
C ARG A 24 -1.25 16.93 -4.12
N GLU A 25 -2.06 17.67 -3.39
CA GLU A 25 -1.74 18.14 -2.03
C GLU A 25 -1.61 17.03 -0.98
N GLY A 26 -2.22 15.86 -1.21
CA GLY A 26 -2.15 14.70 -0.31
C GLY A 26 -1.05 13.69 -0.63
N PHE A 27 -0.27 13.90 -1.71
CA PHE A 27 0.73 12.93 -2.19
C PHE A 27 2.12 13.55 -2.19
N SER A 28 3.07 12.90 -1.53
CA SER A 28 4.46 13.37 -1.53
C SER A 28 5.45 12.25 -1.23
N VAL A 29 6.69 12.43 -1.72
CA VAL A 29 7.86 11.62 -1.35
C VAL A 29 8.90 12.57 -0.76
N SER A 30 9.44 12.22 0.39
CA SER A 30 10.49 12.98 1.06
C SER A 30 11.52 12.06 1.75
N PRO A 31 12.70 12.54 2.13
CA PRO A 31 13.49 11.89 3.16
C PRO A 31 12.64 11.65 4.40
N VAL A 32 12.95 10.60 5.17
CA VAL A 32 12.20 10.29 6.41
C VAL A 32 12.37 11.44 7.41
N PRO A 33 11.30 12.18 7.79
CA PRO A 33 11.40 13.26 8.77
C PRO A 33 11.85 12.76 10.16
N ASP A 34 12.47 13.63 10.96
CA ASP A 34 12.95 13.24 12.29
C ASP A 34 11.84 12.71 13.19
N ALA A 35 10.68 13.37 13.19
CA ALA A 35 9.52 12.94 13.97
C ALA A 35 9.05 11.53 13.59
N VAL A 36 9.03 11.20 12.28
CA VAL A 36 8.70 9.86 11.79
C VAL A 36 9.79 8.87 12.20
N PHE A 37 11.06 9.23 12.04
CA PHE A 37 12.17 8.35 12.38
C PHE A 37 12.21 8.04 13.89
N GLN A 38 11.85 8.99 14.75
CA GLN A 38 11.73 8.72 16.21
C GLN A 38 10.65 7.67 16.52
N ARG A 39 9.51 7.67 15.79
CA ARG A 39 8.48 6.61 15.92
C ARG A 39 9.03 5.23 15.55
N MET A 40 9.95 5.16 14.59
CA MET A 40 10.53 3.92 14.05
C MET A 40 11.64 3.33 14.92
N LYS A 41 12.41 4.17 15.64
CA LYS A 41 13.55 3.74 16.44
C LYS A 41 13.16 2.69 17.48
N GLY A 42 13.89 1.57 17.51
CA GLY A 42 13.63 0.45 18.42
C GLY A 42 12.42 -0.41 18.04
N LYS A 43 11.60 0.01 17.07
CA LYS A 43 10.42 -0.70 16.56
C LYS A 43 10.70 -1.29 15.17
N SER A 44 10.26 -0.65 14.10
CA SER A 44 10.57 -1.10 12.74
C SER A 44 12.03 -0.88 12.36
N TYR A 45 12.68 0.15 12.90
CA TYR A 45 14.11 0.45 12.72
C TYR A 45 14.91 0.05 13.96
N LYS A 46 15.24 -1.25 14.03
CA LYS A 46 15.93 -1.88 15.18
C LYS A 46 17.45 -1.72 15.08
N SER A 47 18.13 -1.94 16.20
CA SER A 47 19.58 -2.14 16.21
C SER A 47 19.96 -3.25 15.22
N GLY A 48 21.05 -3.03 14.48
CA GLY A 48 21.49 -3.94 13.43
C GLY A 48 20.72 -3.80 12.11
N CYS A 49 19.85 -2.80 11.95
CA CYS A 49 19.23 -2.51 10.66
C CYS A 49 20.31 -2.19 9.63
N THR A 50 20.31 -2.94 8.53
CA THR A 50 21.31 -2.82 7.46
C THR A 50 20.98 -1.78 6.40
N VAL A 51 19.75 -1.23 6.44
CA VAL A 51 19.31 -0.18 5.51
C VAL A 51 19.57 1.18 6.16
N PRO A 52 20.45 2.02 5.61
CA PRO A 52 20.67 3.37 6.12
C PRO A 52 19.38 4.20 6.02
N ARG A 53 19.14 5.10 7.00
CA ARG A 53 18.01 6.02 6.95
C ARG A 53 17.99 6.83 5.64
N SER A 54 19.14 7.21 5.12
CA SER A 54 19.29 7.94 3.85
C SER A 54 18.75 7.20 2.62
N GLU A 55 18.65 5.86 2.69
CA GLU A 55 18.06 5.03 1.65
C GLU A 55 16.51 4.90 1.78
N LEU A 56 15.94 5.30 2.91
CA LEU A 56 14.51 5.27 3.14
C LEU A 56 13.85 6.58 2.69
N ARG A 57 12.59 6.47 2.30
CA ARG A 57 11.70 7.58 1.95
C ARG A 57 10.41 7.46 2.72
N TYR A 58 9.88 8.62 3.09
CA TYR A 58 8.55 8.77 3.63
C TYR A 58 7.62 9.19 2.51
N VAL A 59 6.61 8.35 2.26
CA VAL A 59 5.62 8.56 1.21
C VAL A 59 4.28 8.84 1.87
N ARG A 60 3.71 10.01 1.59
CA ARG A 60 2.34 10.36 1.99
C ARG A 60 1.41 10.13 0.82
N VAL A 61 0.26 9.55 1.10
CA VAL A 61 -0.76 9.23 0.10
C VAL A 61 -2.15 9.54 0.61
N LEU A 62 -3.11 9.66 -0.29
CA LEU A 62 -4.54 9.59 0.03
C LEU A 62 -5.07 8.22 -0.36
N HIS A 63 -6.07 7.74 0.36
CA HIS A 63 -6.78 6.51 0.02
C HIS A 63 -8.26 6.60 0.37
N HIS A 64 -9.07 5.82 -0.32
CA HIS A 64 -10.46 5.59 0.06
C HIS A 64 -10.50 4.42 1.04
N THR A 65 -11.16 4.61 2.20
CA THR A 65 -11.41 3.52 3.14
C THR A 65 -12.45 2.55 2.57
N LEU A 66 -12.70 1.45 3.28
CA LEU A 66 -13.73 0.48 2.89
C LEU A 66 -15.14 1.09 2.86
N GLU A 67 -15.36 2.15 3.66
CA GLU A 67 -16.60 2.93 3.71
C GLU A 67 -16.61 4.10 2.70
N GLY A 68 -15.60 4.20 1.83
CA GLY A 68 -15.49 5.25 0.81
C GLY A 68 -15.01 6.62 1.33
N LYS A 69 -14.60 6.74 2.60
CA LYS A 69 -14.05 7.98 3.16
C LYS A 69 -12.61 8.18 2.68
N VAL A 70 -12.24 9.42 2.41
CA VAL A 70 -10.85 9.78 2.10
C VAL A 70 -10.06 9.95 3.39
N LYS A 71 -8.89 9.30 3.45
CA LYS A 71 -7.92 9.42 4.55
C LYS A 71 -6.50 9.59 4.03
N HIS A 72 -5.65 10.19 4.86
CA HIS A 72 -4.21 10.21 4.65
C HIS A 72 -3.60 8.88 5.05
N GLY A 73 -2.62 8.42 4.26
CA GLY A 73 -1.80 7.26 4.54
C GLY A 73 -0.32 7.63 4.66
N GLU A 74 0.41 6.83 5.43
CA GLU A 74 1.85 6.96 5.68
C GLU A 74 2.58 5.67 5.32
N ILE A 75 3.61 5.77 4.50
CA ILE A 75 4.45 4.62 4.10
C ILE A 75 5.91 5.02 4.29
N VAL A 76 6.71 4.15 4.89
CA VAL A 76 8.18 4.22 4.79
C VAL A 76 8.64 3.06 3.92
N CYS A 77 9.43 3.37 2.88
CA CYS A 77 9.94 2.39 1.94
C CYS A 77 11.37 2.72 1.50
N HIS A 78 12.02 1.81 0.81
CA HIS A 78 13.31 2.09 0.17
C HIS A 78 13.13 3.09 -0.99
N ARG A 79 14.11 4.00 -1.19
CA ARG A 79 14.08 5.03 -2.25
C ARG A 79 13.87 4.44 -3.66
N ARG A 80 14.28 3.20 -3.89
CA ARG A 80 14.15 2.51 -5.20
C ARG A 80 12.72 2.28 -5.64
N ILE A 81 11.77 2.21 -4.70
CA ILE A 81 10.35 1.96 -5.00
C ILE A 81 9.44 3.12 -4.60
N ALA A 82 9.99 4.21 -4.06
CA ALA A 82 9.18 5.29 -3.49
C ALA A 82 8.31 6.01 -4.54
N ASN A 83 8.86 6.29 -5.72
CA ASN A 83 8.11 6.92 -6.80
C ASN A 83 7.08 5.96 -7.41
N ASP A 84 7.44 4.67 -7.59
CA ASP A 84 6.47 3.66 -8.03
C ASP A 84 5.27 3.59 -7.08
N LEU A 85 5.52 3.54 -5.75
CA LEU A 85 4.44 3.54 -4.77
C LEU A 85 3.60 4.81 -4.84
N LEU A 86 4.22 5.99 -4.98
CA LEU A 86 3.50 7.25 -5.13
C LEU A 86 2.53 7.19 -6.31
N GLU A 87 2.99 6.79 -7.49
CA GLU A 87 2.21 6.69 -8.71
C GLU A 87 1.10 5.64 -8.58
N ILE A 88 1.41 4.46 -8.03
CA ILE A 88 0.44 3.39 -7.77
C ILE A 88 -0.69 3.90 -6.86
N PHE A 89 -0.35 4.53 -5.74
CA PHE A 89 -1.38 5.03 -4.82
C PHE A 89 -2.19 6.19 -5.38
N GLN A 90 -1.62 7.02 -6.26
CA GLN A 90 -2.37 8.03 -7.00
C GLN A 90 -3.41 7.38 -7.93
N GLU A 91 -3.03 6.34 -8.67
CA GLU A 91 -3.97 5.61 -9.55
C GLU A 91 -5.04 4.86 -8.76
N LEU A 92 -4.67 4.18 -7.66
CA LEU A 92 -5.63 3.53 -6.76
C LEU A 92 -6.64 4.53 -6.19
N PHE A 93 -6.16 5.73 -5.80
CA PHE A 93 -7.02 6.81 -5.31
C PHE A 93 -7.99 7.30 -6.39
N ARG A 94 -7.50 7.57 -7.62
CA ARG A 94 -8.35 7.99 -8.75
C ARG A 94 -9.42 6.94 -9.08
N ALA A 95 -9.07 5.66 -9.02
CA ALA A 95 -9.98 4.54 -9.22
C ALA A 95 -10.93 4.29 -8.03
N ARG A 96 -10.83 5.07 -6.94
CA ARG A 96 -11.55 4.87 -5.68
C ARG A 96 -11.36 3.45 -5.12
N TYR A 97 -10.17 2.87 -5.33
CA TYR A 97 -9.87 1.53 -4.86
C TYR A 97 -9.86 1.49 -3.32
N PRO A 98 -10.63 0.57 -2.69
CA PRO A 98 -10.78 0.58 -1.24
C PRO A 98 -9.56 -0.04 -0.53
N ILE A 99 -8.96 0.73 0.37
CA ILE A 99 -7.87 0.28 1.24
C ILE A 99 -8.27 0.60 2.68
N ALA A 100 -8.28 -0.41 3.55
CA ALA A 100 -8.79 -0.27 4.91
C ALA A 100 -8.08 0.84 5.69
N GLN A 101 -6.75 0.79 5.71
CA GLN A 101 -5.89 1.83 6.28
C GLN A 101 -4.45 1.69 5.77
N ILE A 102 -3.69 2.78 5.86
CA ILE A 102 -2.28 2.86 5.49
C ILE A 102 -1.55 3.59 6.61
N ARG A 103 -0.92 2.86 7.52
CA ARG A 103 -0.22 3.41 8.67
C ARG A 103 1.16 2.79 8.80
N LEU A 104 2.09 3.50 9.44
CA LEU A 104 3.37 2.90 9.80
C LEU A 104 3.13 1.70 10.72
N ILE A 105 3.90 0.65 10.50
CA ILE A 105 3.82 -0.55 11.35
C ILE A 105 4.19 -0.25 12.80
N ASP A 106 4.90 0.84 13.02
CA ASP A 106 5.32 1.36 14.33
C ASP A 106 4.14 1.74 15.23
N ASP A 107 3.00 2.08 14.64
CA ASP A 107 1.74 2.32 15.36
C ASP A 107 1.13 1.02 15.93
N PHE A 108 1.66 -0.12 15.50
CA PHE A 108 1.35 -1.47 15.98
C PHE A 108 2.55 -2.10 16.72
N ASP A 109 3.49 -1.26 17.21
CA ASP A 109 4.74 -1.67 17.87
C ASP A 109 5.63 -2.56 17.01
N ALA A 110 5.58 -2.38 15.67
CA ALA A 110 6.24 -3.21 14.66
C ALA A 110 5.87 -4.70 14.73
N ASP A 111 4.70 -5.02 15.29
CA ASP A 111 4.14 -6.36 15.33
C ASP A 111 3.32 -6.60 14.05
N ASP A 112 3.84 -7.48 13.18
CA ASP A 112 3.19 -7.83 11.91
C ASP A 112 1.79 -8.41 12.12
N THR A 113 1.60 -9.26 13.16
CA THR A 113 0.31 -9.91 13.40
C THR A 113 -0.75 -8.88 13.76
N ARG A 114 -0.45 -7.99 14.70
CA ARG A 114 -1.36 -6.89 15.10
C ARG A 114 -1.69 -5.98 13.91
N SER A 115 -0.67 -5.62 13.11
CA SER A 115 -0.86 -4.78 11.92
C SER A 115 -1.75 -5.47 10.88
N MET A 116 -1.50 -6.74 10.57
CA MET A 116 -2.29 -7.51 9.60
C MET A 116 -3.74 -7.75 10.08
N GLU A 117 -3.94 -8.05 11.35
CA GLU A 117 -5.27 -8.24 11.94
C GLU A 117 -6.09 -6.95 11.93
N ALA A 118 -5.44 -5.80 12.09
CA ALA A 118 -6.04 -4.48 11.90
C ALA A 118 -6.25 -4.12 10.42
N ASN A 119 -5.96 -5.03 9.48
CA ASN A 119 -6.04 -4.83 8.04
C ASN A 119 -5.20 -3.63 7.55
N ASN A 120 -4.02 -3.43 8.14
CA ASN A 120 -3.16 -2.31 7.85
C ASN A 120 -2.21 -2.60 6.67
N THR A 121 -2.31 -1.81 5.62
CA THR A 121 -1.34 -1.75 4.53
C THR A 121 -0.03 -1.16 5.03
N SER A 122 1.09 -1.88 4.93
CA SER A 122 2.40 -1.47 5.46
C SER A 122 3.56 -1.96 4.61
N CYS A 123 4.71 -1.26 4.72
CA CYS A 123 5.89 -1.55 3.89
C CYS A 123 7.11 -1.88 4.73
N PHE A 124 7.85 -0.90 5.28
CA PHE A 124 9.10 -1.11 5.97
C PHE A 124 8.91 -1.70 7.37
N ASN A 125 9.56 -2.85 7.64
CA ASN A 125 9.71 -3.43 8.96
C ASN A 125 10.99 -4.29 9.01
N PHE A 126 12.03 -3.85 9.71
CA PHE A 126 13.29 -4.59 9.79
C PHE A 126 13.14 -5.86 10.64
N ARG A 127 13.00 -6.98 9.97
CA ARG A 127 12.85 -8.30 10.57
C ARG A 127 13.27 -9.43 9.63
N ARG A 128 13.52 -10.60 10.19
CA ARG A 128 13.70 -11.82 9.41
C ARG A 128 12.37 -12.41 8.96
N VAL A 129 12.41 -13.22 7.94
CA VAL A 129 11.27 -14.08 7.57
C VAL A 129 11.06 -15.08 8.71
N LYS A 130 9.80 -15.26 9.14
CA LYS A 130 9.46 -16.15 10.26
C LYS A 130 9.95 -17.57 10.00
N GLY A 131 10.77 -18.11 10.92
CA GLY A 131 11.37 -19.44 10.79
C GLY A 131 12.57 -19.52 9.83
N SER A 132 13.14 -18.36 9.42
CA SER A 132 14.29 -18.32 8.51
C SER A 132 15.37 -17.37 9.04
N ARG A 133 16.62 -17.56 8.57
CA ARG A 133 17.72 -16.62 8.78
C ARG A 133 17.69 -15.45 7.78
N SER A 134 16.92 -15.56 6.72
CA SER A 134 16.84 -14.54 5.66
C SER A 134 16.08 -13.31 6.12
N LEU A 135 16.53 -12.12 5.69
CA LEU A 135 15.79 -10.88 5.87
C LEU A 135 14.54 -10.89 4.99
N SER A 136 13.44 -10.39 5.52
CA SER A 136 12.24 -10.13 4.73
C SER A 136 12.50 -9.01 3.71
N LYS A 137 11.81 -9.00 2.59
CA LYS A 137 11.79 -7.85 1.68
C LYS A 137 11.23 -6.57 2.34
N HIS A 138 10.35 -6.71 3.33
CA HIS A 138 9.92 -5.61 4.20
C HIS A 138 11.09 -5.02 5.00
N ALA A 139 12.04 -5.86 5.44
CA ALA A 139 13.24 -5.39 6.15
C ALA A 139 14.13 -4.51 5.29
N LEU A 140 14.05 -4.66 3.98
CA LEU A 140 14.77 -3.84 3.00
C LEU A 140 13.94 -2.65 2.51
N GLY A 141 12.67 -2.54 2.92
CA GLY A 141 11.72 -1.55 2.41
C GLY A 141 11.34 -1.77 0.94
N LEU A 142 11.47 -3.01 0.43
CA LEU A 142 11.23 -3.38 -0.96
C LEU A 142 9.97 -4.25 -1.14
N ALA A 143 9.11 -4.32 -0.12
CA ALA A 143 7.82 -4.99 -0.18
C ALA A 143 6.74 -4.17 0.51
N ILE A 144 5.51 -4.36 0.08
CA ILE A 144 4.31 -3.77 0.67
C ILE A 144 3.18 -4.81 0.69
N ASP A 145 2.42 -4.83 1.78
CA ASP A 145 1.23 -5.65 1.94
C ASP A 145 -0.03 -4.80 1.82
N ILE A 146 -1.00 -5.22 1.02
CA ILE A 146 -2.26 -4.52 0.74
C ILE A 146 -3.44 -5.29 1.33
N ASN A 147 -4.23 -4.64 2.20
CA ASN A 147 -5.42 -5.22 2.83
C ASN A 147 -5.19 -6.65 3.36
N PRO A 148 -4.24 -6.83 4.29
CA PRO A 148 -3.72 -8.15 4.66
C PRO A 148 -4.74 -9.08 5.31
N LEU A 149 -5.73 -8.56 6.03
CA LEU A 149 -6.76 -9.39 6.65
C LEU A 149 -7.58 -10.16 5.60
N PHE A 150 -7.95 -9.49 4.50
CA PHE A 150 -8.71 -10.10 3.39
C PHE A 150 -7.83 -10.91 2.43
N ASN A 151 -6.51 -10.73 2.49
CA ASN A 151 -5.57 -11.31 1.57
C ASN A 151 -4.42 -12.03 2.29
N PRO A 152 -4.74 -13.00 3.17
CA PRO A 152 -3.74 -13.60 4.04
C PRO A 152 -2.69 -14.39 3.26
N HIS A 153 -1.53 -14.57 3.89
CA HIS A 153 -0.56 -15.58 3.49
C HIS A 153 -1.09 -16.97 3.83
N VAL A 154 -1.12 -17.86 2.84
CA VAL A 154 -1.61 -19.25 2.95
C VAL A 154 -0.49 -20.19 2.57
N SER A 155 -0.14 -21.11 3.46
CA SER A 155 0.92 -22.11 3.24
C SER A 155 0.52 -23.48 3.75
N GLN A 156 1.37 -24.48 3.51
CA GLN A 156 1.13 -25.89 3.92
C GLN A 156 -0.23 -26.42 3.44
N GLY A 157 -0.54 -26.20 2.15
CA GLY A 157 -1.80 -26.68 1.58
C GLY A 157 -3.06 -26.04 2.18
N GLY A 158 -2.94 -24.87 2.84
CA GLY A 158 -4.06 -24.20 3.49
C GLY A 158 -4.12 -24.40 5.01
N ALA A 159 -3.29 -25.27 5.57
CA ALA A 159 -3.27 -25.52 7.01
C ALA A 159 -2.84 -24.29 7.81
N ARG A 160 -1.88 -23.52 7.27
CA ARG A 160 -1.36 -22.29 7.91
C ARG A 160 -1.84 -21.06 7.20
N VAL A 161 -2.48 -20.15 7.95
CA VAL A 161 -2.99 -18.84 7.48
C VAL A 161 -2.42 -17.75 8.37
N ASN A 162 -1.89 -16.69 7.77
CA ASN A 162 -1.33 -15.55 8.48
C ASN A 162 -1.81 -14.22 7.87
N PRO A 163 -2.48 -13.34 8.61
CA PRO A 163 -2.85 -13.51 10.02
C PRO A 163 -3.91 -14.60 10.21
N ALA A 164 -3.97 -15.19 11.41
CA ALA A 164 -4.93 -16.25 11.73
C ALA A 164 -6.39 -15.75 11.61
N ALA A 165 -6.63 -14.49 11.94
CA ALA A 165 -7.93 -13.82 11.77
C ALA A 165 -8.39 -13.78 10.29
N GLY A 166 -7.46 -13.86 9.34
CA GLY A 166 -7.75 -13.94 7.90
C GLY A 166 -8.24 -15.31 7.40
N ARG A 167 -8.39 -16.33 8.28
CA ARG A 167 -8.76 -17.69 7.89
C ARG A 167 -10.05 -17.78 7.07
N ALA A 168 -11.04 -16.93 7.35
CA ALA A 168 -12.30 -16.89 6.58
C ALA A 168 -12.07 -16.53 5.10
N TYR A 169 -10.96 -15.84 4.78
CA TYR A 169 -10.59 -15.37 3.44
C TYR A 169 -9.53 -16.27 2.75
N ALA A 170 -9.13 -17.36 3.40
CA ALA A 170 -8.10 -18.25 2.86
C ALA A 170 -8.61 -19.12 1.69
N ASP A 171 -9.89 -19.50 1.68
CA ASP A 171 -10.50 -20.22 0.54
C ASP A 171 -10.82 -19.25 -0.60
N ARG A 172 -9.89 -19.15 -1.55
CA ARG A 172 -9.96 -18.21 -2.68
C ARG A 172 -11.00 -18.58 -3.74
N ARG A 173 -11.66 -19.75 -3.65
CA ARG A 173 -12.80 -20.13 -4.50
C ARG A 173 -14.06 -19.35 -4.10
N LYS A 174 -14.18 -18.98 -2.82
CA LYS A 174 -15.29 -18.20 -2.31
C LYS A 174 -15.23 -16.77 -2.86
N ASN A 175 -16.40 -16.17 -3.08
CA ASN A 175 -16.52 -14.77 -3.41
C ASN A 175 -16.64 -13.93 -2.13
N PHE A 176 -15.80 -12.90 -2.01
CA PHE A 176 -15.83 -11.92 -0.92
C PHE A 176 -15.22 -10.60 -1.39
N PRO A 177 -15.58 -9.46 -0.76
CA PRO A 177 -15.08 -8.16 -1.14
C PRO A 177 -13.56 -8.03 -0.87
N HIS A 178 -12.92 -7.13 -1.62
CA HIS A 178 -11.49 -6.76 -1.44
C HIS A 178 -10.49 -7.92 -1.64
N LYS A 179 -10.92 -8.96 -2.35
CA LYS A 179 -10.08 -10.11 -2.70
C LYS A 179 -9.12 -9.74 -3.83
N LEU A 180 -7.82 -9.76 -3.56
CA LEU A 180 -6.78 -9.62 -4.57
C LEU A 180 -6.70 -10.91 -5.42
N THR A 181 -6.85 -10.77 -6.72
CA THR A 181 -6.71 -11.86 -7.72
C THR A 181 -5.78 -11.41 -8.83
N ALA A 182 -5.32 -12.33 -9.67
CA ALA A 182 -4.44 -11.99 -10.80
C ALA A 182 -5.07 -10.98 -11.78
N SER A 183 -6.41 -10.89 -11.83
CA SER A 183 -7.17 -9.96 -12.66
C SER A 183 -7.54 -8.65 -11.95
N ASP A 184 -7.32 -8.56 -10.64
CA ASP A 184 -7.61 -7.35 -9.85
C ASP A 184 -6.81 -6.13 -10.34
N PHE A 185 -7.44 -4.96 -10.29
CA PHE A 185 -6.82 -3.71 -10.76
C PHE A 185 -5.54 -3.38 -9.98
N CYS A 186 -5.56 -3.52 -8.66
CA CYS A 186 -4.38 -3.27 -7.82
C CYS A 186 -3.23 -4.22 -8.20
N VAL A 187 -3.50 -5.52 -8.38
CA VAL A 187 -2.47 -6.51 -8.77
C VAL A 187 -1.88 -6.19 -10.14
N LYS A 188 -2.72 -5.83 -11.12
CA LYS A 188 -2.25 -5.43 -12.45
C LYS A 188 -1.38 -4.19 -12.40
N LEU A 189 -1.80 -3.20 -11.61
CA LEU A 189 -1.09 -1.92 -11.45
C LEU A 189 0.29 -2.14 -10.81
N PHE A 190 0.39 -2.85 -9.71
CA PHE A 190 1.68 -3.19 -9.10
C PHE A 190 2.60 -3.95 -10.06
N LYS A 191 2.06 -4.91 -10.82
CA LYS A 191 2.83 -5.65 -11.83
C LYS A 191 3.33 -4.76 -12.95
N ALA A 192 2.54 -3.79 -13.41
CA ALA A 192 2.95 -2.81 -14.43
C ALA A 192 4.14 -1.96 -13.95
N HIS A 193 4.23 -1.69 -12.63
CA HIS A 193 5.38 -1.03 -12.00
C HIS A 193 6.52 -1.99 -11.63
N GLY A 194 6.50 -3.24 -12.13
CA GLY A 194 7.58 -4.22 -11.97
C GLY A 194 7.61 -4.96 -10.63
N PHE A 195 6.55 -4.88 -9.82
CA PHE A 195 6.42 -5.69 -8.61
C PHE A 195 6.02 -7.13 -8.93
N ARG A 196 6.54 -8.06 -8.16
CA ARG A 196 6.08 -9.46 -8.13
C ARG A 196 5.01 -9.59 -7.07
N TRP A 197 3.92 -10.29 -7.40
CA TRP A 197 2.83 -10.57 -6.46
C TRP A 197 2.99 -11.95 -5.82
N GLY A 198 2.92 -12.03 -4.49
CA GLY A 198 3.05 -13.27 -3.73
C GLY A 198 1.91 -14.27 -3.96
N GLY A 199 0.75 -13.83 -4.48
CA GLY A 199 -0.32 -14.73 -4.92
C GLY A 199 0.08 -15.65 -6.09
N ASN A 200 1.17 -15.34 -6.80
CA ASN A 200 1.72 -16.18 -7.86
C ASN A 200 2.77 -17.20 -7.37
N TRP A 201 3.21 -17.17 -6.11
CA TRP A 201 4.24 -18.09 -5.62
C TRP A 201 3.79 -19.55 -5.68
N ARG A 202 4.74 -20.47 -5.84
CA ARG A 202 4.43 -21.90 -6.10
C ARG A 202 4.12 -22.68 -4.82
N HIS A 203 4.93 -22.50 -3.77
CA HIS A 203 4.89 -23.32 -2.54
C HIS A 203 4.00 -22.77 -1.44
N SER A 204 3.73 -21.49 -1.50
CA SER A 204 2.79 -20.77 -0.65
C SER A 204 2.12 -19.66 -1.47
N LYS A 205 1.06 -19.08 -0.95
CA LYS A 205 0.37 -17.96 -1.57
C LYS A 205 0.31 -16.82 -0.57
N ASP A 206 1.00 -15.73 -0.87
CA ASP A 206 0.94 -14.52 -0.06
C ASP A 206 0.14 -13.47 -0.83
N TYR A 207 -1.16 -13.48 -0.61
CA TYR A 207 -2.08 -12.71 -1.43
C TYR A 207 -2.00 -11.20 -1.17
N GLN A 208 -1.55 -10.78 0.03
CA GLN A 208 -1.34 -9.37 0.37
C GLN A 208 -0.08 -8.78 -0.25
N HIS A 209 0.94 -9.62 -0.52
CA HIS A 209 2.35 -9.24 -0.68
C HIS A 209 2.74 -8.85 -2.09
N PHE A 210 3.38 -7.69 -2.22
CA PHE A 210 4.02 -7.20 -3.44
C PHE A 210 5.48 -6.84 -3.15
N GLU A 211 6.43 -7.33 -3.96
CA GLU A 211 7.87 -7.09 -3.77
C GLU A 211 8.60 -6.75 -5.07
N LYS A 212 9.71 -5.98 -4.94
CA LYS A 212 10.53 -5.56 -6.09
C LYS A 212 12.04 -5.73 -5.82
#